data_b2eae2ccdf1e6ee1b821cb4a42ccc625
#
_entry.id   b2eae2ccdf1e6ee1b821cb4a42ccc625
#
_cell.length_a   1.000
_cell.length_b   1.000
_cell.length_c   1.000
_cell.angle_alpha   90.00
_cell.angle_beta   90.00
_cell.angle_gamma   90.00
#
_symmetry.space_group_name_H-M   'P 1'
#
loop_
_entity.id
_entity.type
_entity.pdbx_description
1 polymer ?
#
loop_
_entity_poly.entity_id
_entity_poly.type
_entity_poly.pdbx_seq_one_letter_code
_entity_poly.pdbx_strand_id
1 'polypeptide(L)'
;IANGGDYNKPVLYTQVLDHNGNVLLDNTQNTSKEVLKETTAWLLTNAMQDVITSGTGSGAGLSNMPTAGKTGTTTKNRDTVFAGYTPYYTAAVWGGYDDNTEQTYTAYSKLIWHSVMQRIHENLPRKEFTQPSGIVTATVCKKSGKLAIEGVCDADPRGSMVYTEYFDKDSVPTETCDHHVKVDICSASGQIAGEYCPVENRVPTVYIIGGTAETEDGPYLITEEALNTVCSVHTSSSSSSESGATEGTVKPSVEGTITENKPQTENGGGESSTGGSTGGSSGGSSGGTSGGTSGNTSGTGTNTPSTQTP
;
A
#
# COMPACT_ATOMS: atom_id res chain seq x y z
N ILE A 1 -11.85 -14.68 -5.50
CA ILE A 1 -10.65 -14.02 -4.94
C ILE A 1 -10.33 -14.67 -3.59
N ALA A 2 -11.26 -14.63 -2.62
CA ALA A 2 -11.07 -15.10 -1.25
C ALA A 2 -10.61 -16.58 -1.12
N ASN A 3 -10.82 -17.40 -2.11
CA ASN A 3 -10.45 -18.81 -2.17
C ASN A 3 -9.30 -19.12 -3.14
N GLY A 4 -8.44 -18.14 -3.41
CA GLY A 4 -7.26 -18.35 -4.25
C GLY A 4 -7.51 -18.31 -5.76
N GLY A 5 -8.69 -17.88 -6.20
CA GLY A 5 -8.99 -17.74 -7.63
C GLY A 5 -9.91 -18.82 -8.21
N ASP A 6 -10.35 -19.74 -7.39
CA ASP A 6 -11.26 -20.81 -7.79
C ASP A 6 -12.72 -20.33 -7.84
N TYR A 7 -13.41 -20.67 -8.90
CA TYR A 7 -14.85 -20.51 -9.04
C TYR A 7 -15.57 -21.78 -8.58
N ASN A 8 -16.42 -21.63 -7.61
CA ASN A 8 -17.37 -22.65 -7.17
C ASN A 8 -18.77 -22.25 -7.62
N LYS A 9 -19.48 -23.14 -8.31
CA LYS A 9 -20.86 -22.88 -8.73
C LYS A 9 -21.73 -22.69 -7.48
N PRO A 10 -22.44 -21.55 -7.34
CA PRO A 10 -23.38 -21.37 -6.24
C PRO A 10 -24.48 -22.43 -6.29
N VAL A 11 -24.78 -23.01 -5.13
CA VAL A 11 -25.87 -23.99 -4.96
C VAL A 11 -26.79 -23.54 -3.84
N LEU A 12 -28.09 -23.77 -4.00
CA LEU A 12 -29.10 -23.42 -2.99
C LEU A 12 -29.32 -24.53 -1.97
N TYR A 13 -28.88 -25.76 -2.27
CA TYR A 13 -28.93 -26.92 -1.41
C TYR A 13 -27.76 -27.85 -1.69
N THR A 14 -27.33 -28.60 -0.70
CA THR A 14 -26.32 -29.65 -0.83
C THR A 14 -26.92 -30.97 -1.26
N GLN A 15 -28.01 -31.38 -0.60
CA GLN A 15 -28.75 -32.58 -0.94
C GLN A 15 -30.26 -32.36 -0.70
N VAL A 16 -31.06 -33.05 -1.50
CA VAL A 16 -32.51 -33.24 -1.24
C VAL A 16 -32.76 -34.72 -1.03
N LEU A 17 -33.36 -35.05 0.09
CA LEU A 17 -33.70 -36.42 0.46
C LEU A 17 -35.22 -36.65 0.39
N ASP A 18 -35.64 -37.86 0.07
CA ASP A 18 -37.03 -38.27 0.24
C ASP A 18 -37.35 -38.57 1.72
N HIS A 19 -38.59 -38.95 2.02
CA HIS A 19 -39.04 -39.26 3.37
C HIS A 19 -38.40 -40.54 3.98
N ASN A 20 -37.76 -41.38 3.15
CA ASN A 20 -37.05 -42.58 3.57
C ASN A 20 -35.53 -42.33 3.70
N GLY A 21 -35.06 -41.11 3.44
CA GLY A 21 -33.65 -40.76 3.48
C GLY A 21 -32.85 -41.04 2.18
N ASN A 22 -33.54 -41.43 1.10
CA ASN A 22 -32.87 -41.64 -0.19
C ASN A 22 -32.55 -40.27 -0.83
N VAL A 23 -31.38 -40.17 -1.44
CA VAL A 23 -30.94 -38.96 -2.12
C VAL A 23 -31.69 -38.78 -3.44
N LEU A 24 -32.49 -37.71 -3.55
CA LEU A 24 -33.17 -37.30 -4.78
C LEU A 24 -32.31 -36.37 -5.65
N LEU A 25 -31.61 -35.43 -5.02
CA LEU A 25 -30.70 -34.50 -5.68
C LEU A 25 -29.43 -34.39 -4.84
N ASP A 26 -28.30 -34.37 -5.49
CA ASP A 26 -26.98 -34.24 -4.87
C ASP A 26 -26.14 -33.15 -5.55
N ASN A 27 -25.76 -32.11 -4.78
CA ASN A 27 -24.84 -31.06 -5.14
C ASN A 27 -23.56 -31.07 -4.28
N THR A 28 -23.30 -32.17 -3.55
CA THR A 28 -22.09 -32.30 -2.72
C THR A 28 -20.81 -32.37 -3.56
N GLN A 29 -20.94 -32.84 -4.81
CA GLN A 29 -19.85 -32.88 -5.79
C GLN A 29 -19.71 -31.52 -6.47
N ASN A 30 -19.28 -30.51 -5.72
CA ASN A 30 -18.98 -29.21 -6.31
C ASN A 30 -17.61 -29.25 -6.99
N THR A 31 -17.60 -29.10 -8.32
CA THR A 31 -16.35 -28.98 -9.07
C THR A 31 -15.92 -27.53 -9.10
N SER A 32 -14.82 -27.21 -8.41
CA SER A 32 -14.18 -25.90 -8.56
C SER A 32 -13.48 -25.81 -9.90
N LYS A 33 -13.38 -24.60 -10.43
CA LYS A 33 -12.64 -24.27 -11.63
C LYS A 33 -11.77 -23.06 -11.36
N GLU A 34 -10.47 -23.19 -11.60
CA GLU A 34 -9.57 -22.05 -11.57
C GLU A 34 -10.01 -21.03 -12.64
N VAL A 35 -10.26 -19.78 -12.23
CA VAL A 35 -10.65 -18.65 -13.09
C VAL A 35 -9.71 -17.45 -12.95
N LEU A 36 -8.92 -17.40 -11.89
CA LEU A 36 -7.83 -16.45 -11.68
C LEU A 36 -6.61 -17.22 -11.21
N LYS A 37 -5.41 -16.78 -11.60
CA LYS A 37 -4.18 -17.29 -11.01
C LYS A 37 -4.20 -17.02 -9.51
N GLU A 38 -3.70 -17.95 -8.71
CA GLU A 38 -3.59 -17.79 -7.25
C GLU A 38 -2.78 -16.54 -6.87
N THR A 39 -1.71 -16.24 -7.62
CA THR A 39 -0.91 -15.01 -7.46
C THR A 39 -1.72 -13.74 -7.67
N THR A 40 -2.58 -13.71 -8.70
CA THR A 40 -3.48 -12.57 -8.97
C THR A 40 -4.50 -12.38 -7.83
N ALA A 41 -5.10 -13.48 -7.36
CA ALA A 41 -6.04 -13.45 -6.25
C ALA A 41 -5.38 -12.96 -4.95
N TRP A 42 -4.14 -13.38 -4.69
CA TRP A 42 -3.38 -12.97 -3.53
C TRP A 42 -2.96 -11.49 -3.58
N LEU A 43 -2.43 -11.01 -4.73
CA LEU A 43 -2.07 -9.59 -4.92
C LEU A 43 -3.27 -8.67 -4.71
N LEU A 44 -4.44 -9.05 -5.25
CA LEU A 44 -5.66 -8.30 -5.02
C LEU A 44 -6.11 -8.35 -3.55
N THR A 45 -5.93 -9.49 -2.87
CA THR A 45 -6.19 -9.62 -1.43
C THR A 45 -5.28 -8.70 -0.62
N ASN A 46 -3.99 -8.66 -0.95
CA ASN A 46 -3.01 -7.77 -0.32
C ASN A 46 -3.43 -6.30 -0.48
N ALA A 47 -3.72 -5.85 -1.71
CA ALA A 47 -4.22 -4.49 -1.96
C ALA A 47 -5.53 -4.18 -1.21
N MET A 48 -6.43 -5.17 -1.04
CA MET A 48 -7.67 -4.98 -0.28
C MET A 48 -7.46 -4.99 1.24
N GLN A 49 -6.35 -5.52 1.75
CA GLN A 49 -5.95 -5.33 3.15
C GLN A 49 -5.57 -3.87 3.42
N ASP A 50 -4.92 -3.19 2.46
CA ASP A 50 -4.59 -1.76 2.58
C ASP A 50 -5.85 -0.88 2.62
N VAL A 51 -6.92 -1.28 1.94
CA VAL A 51 -8.21 -0.59 2.06
C VAL A 51 -8.73 -0.59 3.50
N ILE A 52 -8.44 -1.67 4.26
CA ILE A 52 -8.83 -1.79 5.66
C ILE A 52 -7.89 -1.03 6.59
N THR A 53 -6.59 -1.11 6.36
CA THR A 53 -5.58 -0.54 7.26
C THR A 53 -5.45 0.98 7.14
N SER A 54 -5.55 1.52 5.93
CA SER A 54 -5.31 2.93 5.63
C SER A 54 -6.29 3.56 4.63
N GLY A 55 -7.27 2.77 4.13
CA GLY A 55 -8.22 3.22 3.12
C GLY A 55 -9.65 3.41 3.62
N THR A 56 -10.60 3.42 2.68
CA THR A 56 -12.03 3.65 2.91
C THR A 56 -12.72 2.56 3.74
N GLY A 57 -12.10 1.38 3.86
CA GLY A 57 -12.57 0.25 4.67
C GLY A 57 -12.15 0.32 6.13
N SER A 58 -11.45 1.37 6.57
CA SER A 58 -11.06 1.50 7.97
C SER A 58 -12.31 1.44 8.88
N GLY A 59 -12.20 0.69 9.99
CA GLY A 59 -13.33 0.36 10.86
C GLY A 59 -14.04 -0.96 10.52
N ALA A 60 -13.70 -1.63 9.40
CA ALA A 60 -14.12 -3.01 9.14
C ALA A 60 -13.10 -4.06 9.63
N GLY A 61 -11.86 -3.66 9.94
CA GLY A 61 -10.81 -4.58 10.37
C GLY A 61 -11.12 -5.31 11.65
N LEU A 62 -10.82 -6.61 11.72
CA LEU A 62 -11.00 -7.44 12.91
C LEU A 62 -9.73 -7.37 13.78
N SER A 63 -9.92 -7.46 15.11
CA SER A 63 -8.80 -7.37 16.06
C SER A 63 -7.85 -8.58 16.04
N ASN A 64 -8.38 -9.74 15.71
CA ASN A 64 -7.69 -11.03 15.80
C ASN A 64 -7.46 -11.73 14.45
N MET A 65 -7.88 -11.11 13.33
CA MET A 65 -7.89 -11.77 12.03
C MET A 65 -7.56 -10.78 10.91
N PRO A 66 -6.69 -11.14 9.93
CA PRO A 66 -6.49 -10.29 8.76
C PRO A 66 -7.79 -10.19 7.97
N THR A 67 -8.05 -9.00 7.49
CA THR A 67 -9.29 -8.64 6.80
C THR A 67 -8.95 -7.97 5.48
N ALA A 68 -9.56 -8.44 4.41
CA ALA A 68 -9.52 -7.81 3.10
C ALA A 68 -10.93 -7.41 2.67
N GLY A 69 -11.08 -6.28 2.00
CA GLY A 69 -12.42 -5.85 1.59
C GLY A 69 -12.45 -4.52 0.86
N LYS A 70 -13.64 -4.21 0.33
CA LYS A 70 -13.86 -2.98 -0.44
C LYS A 70 -15.23 -2.38 -0.14
N THR A 71 -15.25 -1.06 0.02
CA THR A 71 -16.48 -0.27 0.10
C THR A 71 -17.04 0.02 -1.29
N GLY A 72 -18.35 0.12 -1.38
CA GLY A 72 -19.05 0.65 -2.56
C GLY A 72 -20.08 1.68 -2.12
N THR A 73 -20.20 2.75 -2.88
CA THR A 73 -21.22 3.80 -2.67
C THR A 73 -21.68 4.26 -4.03
N THR A 74 -22.98 4.23 -4.29
CA THR A 74 -23.54 4.70 -5.55
C THR A 74 -23.61 6.22 -5.59
N THR A 75 -23.82 6.78 -6.80
CA THR A 75 -24.00 8.21 -7.00
C THR A 75 -25.09 8.75 -6.08
N LYS A 76 -24.81 9.90 -5.43
CA LYS A 76 -25.69 10.54 -4.46
C LYS A 76 -25.98 9.69 -3.20
N ASN A 77 -25.08 8.77 -2.86
CA ASN A 77 -25.19 7.95 -1.65
C ASN A 77 -26.48 7.13 -1.54
N ARG A 78 -27.04 6.67 -2.64
CA ARG A 78 -28.31 5.93 -2.61
C ARG A 78 -28.16 4.52 -2.08
N ASP A 79 -27.02 3.89 -2.37
CA ASP A 79 -26.66 2.59 -1.83
C ASP A 79 -25.28 2.64 -1.19
N THR A 80 -25.11 1.87 -0.16
CA THR A 80 -23.83 1.58 0.47
C THR A 80 -23.60 0.09 0.53
N VAL A 81 -22.39 -0.34 0.18
CA VAL A 81 -21.97 -1.74 0.21
C VAL A 81 -20.64 -1.85 0.92
N PHE A 82 -20.48 -2.90 1.69
CA PHE A 82 -19.17 -3.39 2.07
C PHE A 82 -19.11 -4.89 1.79
N ALA A 83 -18.15 -5.31 0.96
CA ALA A 83 -17.84 -6.72 0.72
C ALA A 83 -16.41 -6.99 1.22
N GLY A 84 -16.26 -7.97 2.10
CA GLY A 84 -15.00 -8.31 2.70
C GLY A 84 -14.91 -9.77 3.11
N TYR A 85 -13.71 -10.21 3.43
CA TYR A 85 -13.44 -11.59 3.83
C TYR A 85 -12.21 -11.67 4.73
N THR A 86 -12.14 -12.81 5.38
CA THR A 86 -11.00 -13.29 6.16
C THR A 86 -10.53 -14.62 5.55
N PRO A 87 -9.47 -15.26 6.06
CA PRO A 87 -9.12 -16.62 5.65
C PRO A 87 -10.18 -17.69 5.96
N TYR A 88 -11.27 -17.34 6.64
CA TYR A 88 -12.36 -18.26 7.01
C TYR A 88 -13.66 -17.99 6.26
N TYR A 89 -14.10 -16.73 6.20
CA TYR A 89 -15.44 -16.38 5.75
C TYR A 89 -15.43 -15.16 4.83
N THR A 90 -16.37 -15.17 3.89
CA THR A 90 -16.70 -14.02 3.04
C THR A 90 -18.11 -13.55 3.38
N ALA A 91 -18.28 -12.24 3.50
CA ALA A 91 -19.58 -11.63 3.73
C ALA A 91 -19.71 -10.30 2.96
N ALA A 92 -20.92 -9.94 2.60
CA ALA A 92 -21.25 -8.65 2.04
C ALA A 92 -22.46 -8.06 2.75
N VAL A 93 -22.45 -6.77 2.96
CA VAL A 93 -23.56 -5.99 3.51
C VAL A 93 -23.92 -4.91 2.50
N TRP A 94 -25.18 -4.90 2.10
CA TRP A 94 -25.77 -3.83 1.31
C TRP A 94 -26.79 -3.08 2.16
N GLY A 95 -26.91 -1.79 1.91
CA GLY A 95 -27.94 -0.96 2.52
C GLY A 95 -28.38 0.15 1.60
N GLY A 96 -29.69 0.37 1.56
CA GLY A 96 -30.35 1.36 0.73
C GLY A 96 -31.82 1.45 1.08
N TYR A 97 -32.54 2.41 0.47
CA TYR A 97 -33.98 2.54 0.55
C TYR A 97 -34.64 1.93 -0.69
N ASP A 98 -35.79 1.29 -0.52
CA ASP A 98 -36.53 0.68 -1.62
C ASP A 98 -36.98 1.70 -2.68
N ASP A 99 -37.23 2.93 -2.29
CA ASP A 99 -37.59 4.06 -3.17
C ASP A 99 -36.37 4.80 -3.74
N ASN A 100 -35.15 4.29 -3.50
CA ASN A 100 -33.89 4.86 -3.96
C ASN A 100 -33.61 6.28 -3.44
N THR A 101 -34.14 6.63 -2.24
CA THR A 101 -33.86 7.87 -1.55
C THR A 101 -32.38 8.01 -1.19
N GLU A 102 -31.83 9.23 -1.23
CA GLU A 102 -30.46 9.53 -0.86
C GLU A 102 -30.23 9.34 0.65
N GLN A 103 -29.10 8.70 1.03
CA GLN A 103 -28.72 8.47 2.41
C GLN A 103 -27.77 9.55 2.90
N THR A 104 -27.95 9.98 4.14
CA THR A 104 -27.05 10.97 4.78
C THR A 104 -25.84 10.31 5.45
N TYR A 105 -25.88 9.01 5.70
CA TYR A 105 -24.82 8.25 6.35
C TYR A 105 -24.62 6.89 5.66
N THR A 106 -23.40 6.60 5.20
CA THR A 106 -23.10 5.42 4.39
C THR A 106 -22.10 4.44 5.06
N ALA A 107 -21.52 4.81 6.21
CA ALA A 107 -20.52 3.97 6.85
C ALA A 107 -21.09 2.73 7.58
N TYR A 108 -22.39 2.63 7.75
CA TYR A 108 -23.02 1.55 8.52
C TYR A 108 -22.81 0.17 7.90
N SER A 109 -22.72 0.05 6.58
CA SER A 109 -22.50 -1.24 5.91
C SER A 109 -21.22 -1.94 6.41
N LYS A 110 -20.11 -1.19 6.49
CA LYS A 110 -18.85 -1.73 7.01
C LYS A 110 -18.88 -1.98 8.52
N LEU A 111 -19.61 -1.18 9.29
CA LEU A 111 -19.75 -1.36 10.73
C LEU A 111 -20.62 -2.57 11.09
N ILE A 112 -21.69 -2.81 10.35
CA ILE A 112 -22.51 -4.03 10.49
C ILE A 112 -21.67 -5.25 10.13
N TRP A 113 -20.95 -5.20 9.00
CA TRP A 113 -20.06 -6.26 8.58
C TRP A 113 -19.03 -6.58 9.68
N HIS A 114 -18.36 -5.56 10.22
CA HIS A 114 -17.40 -5.70 11.32
C HIS A 114 -18.05 -6.39 12.53
N SER A 115 -19.22 -5.91 12.96
CA SER A 115 -19.88 -6.42 14.16
C SER A 115 -20.27 -7.90 14.03
N VAL A 116 -20.76 -8.31 12.86
CA VAL A 116 -21.09 -9.70 12.58
C VAL A 116 -19.83 -10.56 12.52
N MET A 117 -18.86 -10.14 11.73
CA MET A 117 -17.63 -10.91 11.52
C MET A 117 -16.80 -11.02 12.80
N GLN A 118 -16.71 -9.97 13.61
CA GLN A 118 -16.01 -10.03 14.89
C GLN A 118 -16.59 -11.12 15.79
N ARG A 119 -17.93 -11.21 15.86
CA ARG A 119 -18.62 -12.22 16.70
C ARG A 119 -18.39 -13.65 16.22
N ILE A 120 -18.48 -13.90 14.91
CA ILE A 120 -18.28 -15.27 14.38
C ILE A 120 -16.81 -15.70 14.40
N HIS A 121 -15.86 -14.76 14.62
CA HIS A 121 -14.42 -15.06 14.72
C HIS A 121 -13.91 -15.13 16.18
N GLU A 122 -14.74 -14.89 17.20
CA GLU A 122 -14.31 -14.84 18.62
C GLU A 122 -13.50 -16.05 19.05
N ASN A 123 -13.91 -17.25 18.59
CA ASN A 123 -13.30 -18.52 19.00
C ASN A 123 -12.47 -19.18 17.89
N LEU A 124 -12.23 -18.47 16.79
CA LEU A 124 -11.40 -19.00 15.71
C LEU A 124 -9.92 -18.67 15.95
N PRO A 125 -9.02 -19.64 15.75
CA PRO A 125 -7.59 -19.35 15.81
C PRO A 125 -7.20 -18.37 14.70
N ARG A 126 -6.21 -17.52 15.00
CA ARG A 126 -5.69 -16.61 13.99
C ARG A 126 -5.13 -17.39 12.79
N LYS A 127 -5.49 -16.95 11.61
CA LYS A 127 -5.04 -17.51 10.32
C LYS A 127 -4.67 -16.36 9.39
N GLU A 128 -3.54 -16.50 8.69
CA GLU A 128 -3.10 -15.52 7.69
C GLU A 128 -3.58 -15.92 6.30
N PHE A 129 -3.64 -14.96 5.37
CA PHE A 129 -3.80 -15.25 3.96
C PHE A 129 -2.51 -15.91 3.44
N THR A 130 -2.63 -17.13 2.91
CA THR A 130 -1.46 -17.89 2.43
C THR A 130 -0.88 -17.22 1.19
N GLN A 131 0.40 -16.83 1.27
CA GLN A 131 1.13 -16.30 0.12
C GLN A 131 1.55 -17.43 -0.81
N PRO A 132 1.19 -17.37 -2.13
CA PRO A 132 1.64 -18.34 -3.11
C PRO A 132 3.15 -18.24 -3.39
N SER A 133 3.76 -19.37 -3.78
CA SER A 133 5.19 -19.42 -4.12
C SER A 133 5.60 -18.58 -5.32
N GLY A 134 4.64 -18.17 -6.16
CA GLY A 134 4.87 -17.29 -7.31
C GLY A 134 4.91 -15.80 -6.97
N ILE A 135 4.75 -15.40 -5.69
CA ILE A 135 4.87 -14.01 -5.25
C ILE A 135 6.28 -13.73 -4.79
N VAL A 136 6.84 -12.67 -5.33
CA VAL A 136 8.17 -12.13 -4.99
C VAL A 136 8.07 -10.67 -4.61
N THR A 137 9.12 -10.12 -3.99
CA THR A 137 9.21 -8.70 -3.66
C THR A 137 10.26 -8.01 -4.50
N ALA A 138 10.04 -6.73 -4.80
CA ALA A 138 11.04 -5.86 -5.40
C ALA A 138 10.99 -4.47 -4.76
N THR A 139 12.15 -3.83 -4.70
CA THR A 139 12.27 -2.44 -4.23
C THR A 139 12.01 -1.50 -5.39
N VAL A 140 10.95 -0.72 -5.29
CA VAL A 140 10.47 0.16 -6.38
C VAL A 140 10.35 1.61 -5.93
N CYS A 141 10.33 2.49 -6.91
CA CYS A 141 10.05 3.91 -6.70
C CYS A 141 8.53 4.16 -6.72
N LYS A 142 7.98 4.80 -5.69
CA LYS A 142 6.55 5.15 -5.59
C LYS A 142 6.03 6.01 -6.75
N LYS A 143 6.91 6.77 -7.39
CA LYS A 143 6.51 7.70 -8.46
C LYS A 143 6.48 7.03 -9.83
N SER A 144 7.50 6.25 -10.17
CA SER A 144 7.57 5.58 -11.48
C SER A 144 6.96 4.18 -11.50
N GLY A 145 6.85 3.51 -10.34
CA GLY A 145 6.51 2.09 -10.26
C GLY A 145 7.63 1.15 -10.75
N LYS A 146 8.76 1.68 -11.21
CA LYS A 146 9.95 0.95 -11.68
C LYS A 146 10.91 0.68 -10.53
N LEU A 147 11.95 -0.13 -10.77
CA LEU A 147 12.98 -0.41 -9.78
C LEU A 147 13.60 0.88 -9.25
N ALA A 148 13.71 1.01 -7.94
CA ALA A 148 14.30 2.18 -7.32
C ALA A 148 15.82 2.23 -7.57
N ILE A 149 16.35 3.45 -7.76
CA ILE A 149 17.78 3.71 -7.87
C ILE A 149 18.25 4.21 -6.50
N GLU A 150 19.18 3.48 -5.89
CA GLU A 150 19.79 3.84 -4.60
C GLU A 150 20.54 5.17 -4.70
N GLY A 151 20.42 6.01 -3.68
CA GLY A 151 21.02 7.36 -3.65
C GLY A 151 20.36 8.36 -4.58
N VAL A 152 19.23 7.96 -5.22
CA VAL A 152 18.42 8.82 -6.10
C VAL A 152 16.96 8.83 -5.64
N CYS A 153 16.26 7.71 -5.70
CA CYS A 153 14.83 7.65 -5.29
C CYS A 153 14.62 7.84 -3.79
N ASP A 154 15.59 7.45 -2.98
CA ASP A 154 15.60 7.65 -1.52
C ASP A 154 16.00 9.08 -1.12
N ALA A 155 16.62 9.82 -2.04
CA ALA A 155 17.03 11.20 -1.88
C ALA A 155 16.08 12.23 -2.54
N ASP A 156 14.82 11.85 -2.82
CA ASP A 156 13.79 12.79 -3.28
C ASP A 156 13.64 13.94 -2.26
N PRO A 157 13.59 15.20 -2.68
CA PRO A 157 13.53 16.35 -1.78
C PRO A 157 12.30 16.37 -0.86
N ARG A 158 11.28 15.57 -1.14
CA ARG A 158 10.08 15.41 -0.30
C ARG A 158 10.18 14.22 0.67
N GLY A 159 11.28 13.49 0.66
CA GLY A 159 11.53 12.29 1.44
C GLY A 159 11.60 11.03 0.55
N SER A 160 12.05 9.93 1.12
CA SER A 160 12.26 8.69 0.37
C SER A 160 11.01 8.23 -0.40
N MET A 161 11.18 8.02 -1.69
CA MET A 161 10.17 7.45 -2.60
C MET A 161 10.41 5.95 -2.85
N VAL A 162 11.21 5.32 -2.03
CA VAL A 162 11.53 3.89 -2.11
C VAL A 162 10.59 3.10 -1.20
N TYR A 163 10.07 1.98 -1.70
CA TYR A 163 9.32 1.01 -0.90
C TYR A 163 9.44 -0.39 -1.51
N THR A 164 9.14 -1.41 -0.70
CA THR A 164 9.08 -2.79 -1.15
C THR A 164 7.65 -3.15 -1.52
N GLU A 165 7.44 -3.70 -2.73
CA GLU A 165 6.16 -4.11 -3.25
C GLU A 165 6.17 -5.58 -3.65
N TYR A 166 4.99 -6.20 -3.65
CA TYR A 166 4.78 -7.58 -4.07
C TYR A 166 4.41 -7.67 -5.55
N PHE A 167 4.96 -8.69 -6.21
CA PHE A 167 4.73 -8.95 -7.63
C PHE A 167 4.52 -10.45 -7.89
N ASP A 168 3.74 -10.77 -8.92
CA ASP A 168 3.90 -12.07 -9.56
C ASP A 168 5.32 -12.10 -10.16
N LYS A 169 6.04 -13.22 -9.97
CA LYS A 169 7.42 -13.38 -10.42
C LYS A 169 7.65 -13.08 -11.91
N ASP A 170 6.58 -13.25 -12.73
CA ASP A 170 6.61 -13.02 -14.17
C ASP A 170 6.28 -11.56 -14.55
N SER A 171 5.96 -10.69 -13.55
CA SER A 171 5.58 -9.30 -13.76
C SER A 171 6.40 -8.29 -12.95
N VAL A 172 7.53 -8.71 -12.41
CA VAL A 172 8.48 -7.82 -11.71
C VAL A 172 8.99 -6.76 -12.69
N PRO A 173 9.03 -5.47 -12.32
CA PRO A 173 9.64 -4.45 -13.15
C PRO A 173 11.11 -4.77 -13.43
N THR A 174 11.54 -4.60 -14.67
CA THR A 174 12.94 -4.80 -15.09
C THR A 174 13.66 -3.48 -15.37
N GLU A 175 12.89 -2.40 -15.55
CA GLU A 175 13.43 -1.07 -15.81
C GLU A 175 13.63 -0.33 -14.49
N THR A 176 14.69 0.48 -14.44
CA THR A 176 14.96 1.38 -13.32
C THR A 176 14.15 2.68 -13.42
N CYS A 177 14.02 3.37 -12.30
CA CYS A 177 13.28 4.63 -12.21
C CYS A 177 13.76 5.65 -13.26
N ASP A 178 12.81 6.21 -13.99
CA ASP A 178 12.98 7.28 -14.97
C ASP A 178 12.29 8.58 -14.54
N HIS A 179 11.85 8.67 -13.29
CA HIS A 179 11.18 9.84 -12.72
C HIS A 179 12.14 10.75 -11.95
N HIS A 180 13.26 10.20 -11.47
CA HIS A 180 14.26 10.93 -10.70
C HIS A 180 15.60 10.98 -11.45
N VAL A 181 16.31 12.09 -11.30
CA VAL A 181 17.67 12.25 -11.78
C VAL A 181 18.53 12.90 -10.71
N LYS A 182 19.74 12.39 -10.50
CA LYS A 182 20.75 12.99 -9.63
C LYS A 182 21.80 13.67 -10.48
N VAL A 183 22.03 14.93 -10.22
CA VAL A 183 23.02 15.76 -10.93
C VAL A 183 23.80 16.61 -9.93
N ASP A 184 25.02 16.97 -10.28
CA ASP A 184 25.78 17.95 -9.52
C ASP A 184 25.43 19.36 -10.01
N ILE A 185 25.00 20.21 -9.10
CA ILE A 185 24.75 21.64 -9.36
C ILE A 185 25.96 22.46 -8.91
N CYS A 186 26.41 23.37 -9.76
CA CYS A 186 27.43 24.34 -9.37
C CYS A 186 26.81 25.40 -8.44
N SER A 187 27.29 25.48 -7.19
CA SER A 187 26.81 26.45 -6.20
C SER A 187 27.01 27.93 -6.61
N ALA A 188 27.95 28.20 -7.49
CA ALA A 188 28.23 29.56 -7.96
C ALA A 188 27.30 30.01 -9.10
N SER A 189 26.83 29.10 -9.98
CA SER A 189 25.97 29.44 -11.12
C SER A 189 24.55 28.96 -11.00
N GLY A 190 24.27 27.96 -10.12
CA GLY A 190 22.98 27.26 -10.07
C GLY A 190 22.70 26.35 -11.27
N GLN A 191 23.67 26.17 -12.16
CA GLN A 191 23.56 25.31 -13.36
C GLN A 191 24.23 23.95 -13.10
N ILE A 192 24.06 22.99 -14.03
CA ILE A 192 24.75 21.70 -13.97
C ILE A 192 26.27 21.94 -13.89
N ALA A 193 26.91 21.28 -12.92
CA ALA A 193 28.38 21.43 -12.77
C ALA A 193 29.09 20.84 -13.98
N GLY A 194 29.94 21.66 -14.59
CA GLY A 194 30.78 21.28 -15.74
C GLY A 194 32.13 20.71 -15.30
N GLU A 195 32.94 20.32 -16.28
CA GLU A 195 34.27 19.73 -16.07
C GLU A 195 35.16 20.61 -15.21
N TYR A 196 35.11 21.95 -15.43
CA TYR A 196 35.96 22.94 -14.76
C TYR A 196 35.42 23.43 -13.41
N CYS A 197 34.25 22.93 -12.94
CA CYS A 197 33.75 23.29 -11.64
C CYS A 197 34.58 22.64 -10.53
N PRO A 198 35.09 23.43 -9.56
CA PRO A 198 35.76 22.88 -8.39
C PRO A 198 34.86 21.90 -7.64
N VAL A 199 35.48 20.90 -7.00
CA VAL A 199 34.73 19.85 -6.27
C VAL A 199 33.91 20.47 -5.12
N GLU A 200 34.44 21.48 -4.46
CA GLU A 200 33.78 22.23 -3.38
C GLU A 200 32.52 22.99 -3.81
N ASN A 201 32.43 23.28 -5.14
CA ASN A 201 31.25 23.95 -5.72
C ASN A 201 30.25 22.98 -6.33
N ARG A 202 30.49 21.67 -6.26
CA ARG A 202 29.56 20.64 -6.75
C ARG A 202 28.64 20.20 -5.64
N VAL A 203 27.34 20.44 -5.81
CA VAL A 203 26.30 20.06 -4.87
C VAL A 203 25.44 18.96 -5.49
N PRO A 204 25.56 17.70 -5.04
CA PRO A 204 24.72 16.62 -5.53
C PRO A 204 23.25 16.92 -5.18
N THR A 205 22.42 16.98 -6.20
CA THR A 205 21.00 17.35 -6.05
C THR A 205 20.14 16.37 -6.84
N VAL A 206 19.04 15.93 -6.24
CA VAL A 206 18.04 15.10 -6.93
C VAL A 206 16.90 15.98 -7.39
N TYR A 207 16.54 15.80 -8.64
CA TYR A 207 15.42 16.45 -9.30
C TYR A 207 14.42 15.41 -9.84
N ILE A 208 13.22 15.91 -10.16
CA ILE A 208 12.17 15.16 -10.81
C ILE A 208 12.16 15.52 -12.29
N ILE A 209 12.00 14.51 -13.14
CA ILE A 209 11.83 14.64 -14.59
C ILE A 209 10.46 14.09 -15.01
N GLY A 210 9.90 14.64 -16.09
CA GLY A 210 8.64 14.15 -16.66
C GLY A 210 7.36 14.53 -15.91
N GLY A 211 7.44 15.41 -14.89
CA GLY A 211 6.28 15.97 -14.21
C GLY A 211 5.73 17.23 -14.88
N THR A 212 4.65 17.78 -14.35
CA THR A 212 4.11 19.09 -14.74
C THR A 212 4.21 20.10 -13.60
N ALA A 213 4.43 21.37 -13.92
CA ALA A 213 4.57 22.45 -12.93
C ALA A 213 3.33 22.66 -12.06
N GLU A 214 2.18 22.17 -12.50
CA GLU A 214 0.88 22.28 -11.82
C GLU A 214 0.65 21.22 -10.75
N THR A 215 1.56 20.24 -10.64
CA THR A 215 1.50 19.16 -9.66
C THR A 215 2.33 19.49 -8.42
N GLU A 216 2.21 18.65 -7.39
CA GLU A 216 3.08 18.71 -6.19
C GLU A 216 4.58 18.56 -6.52
N ASP A 217 4.89 18.05 -7.70
CA ASP A 217 6.25 17.85 -8.21
C ASP A 217 6.87 19.16 -8.73
N GLY A 218 6.03 20.16 -9.07
CA GLY A 218 6.43 21.40 -9.72
C GLY A 218 7.69 22.10 -9.16
N PRO A 219 7.81 22.31 -7.83
CA PRO A 219 8.97 22.97 -7.24
C PRO A 219 10.29 22.19 -7.38
N TYR A 220 10.23 20.90 -7.70
CA TYR A 220 11.37 19.98 -7.75
C TYR A 220 11.69 19.50 -9.17
N LEU A 221 10.95 20.02 -10.15
CA LEU A 221 11.18 19.65 -11.56
C LEU A 221 12.46 20.28 -12.08
N ILE A 222 13.16 19.50 -12.92
CA ILE A 222 14.21 20.02 -13.78
C ILE A 222 13.79 19.87 -15.24
N THR A 223 13.93 20.93 -16.01
CA THR A 223 13.63 20.89 -17.45
C THR A 223 14.77 20.26 -18.23
N GLU A 224 14.46 19.71 -19.41
CA GLU A 224 15.47 19.17 -20.31
C GLU A 224 16.52 20.25 -20.71
N GLU A 225 16.06 21.49 -20.88
CA GLU A 225 16.95 22.61 -21.15
C GLU A 225 17.92 22.85 -19.99
N ALA A 226 17.44 22.84 -18.76
CA ALA A 226 18.29 23.01 -17.57
C ALA A 226 19.27 21.85 -17.40
N LEU A 227 18.86 20.60 -17.69
CA LEU A 227 19.76 19.44 -17.68
C LEU A 227 20.90 19.55 -18.71
N ASN A 228 20.69 20.23 -19.84
CA ASN A 228 21.66 20.42 -20.87
C ASN A 228 22.45 21.73 -20.71
N THR A 229 22.15 22.55 -19.69
CA THR A 229 22.82 23.83 -19.45
C THR A 229 23.93 23.68 -18.41
N VAL A 230 25.17 23.67 -18.87
CA VAL A 230 26.36 23.51 -18.03
C VAL A 230 26.84 24.86 -17.49
N CYS A 231 27.44 24.85 -16.31
CA CYS A 231 27.97 26.01 -15.62
C CYS A 231 28.79 26.94 -16.54
N SER A 232 28.37 28.19 -16.61
CA SER A 232 29.00 29.23 -17.40
C SER A 232 30.05 30.06 -16.61
N VAL A 233 30.16 29.85 -15.30
CA VAL A 233 31.08 30.57 -14.42
C VAL A 233 32.50 29.96 -14.44
N HIS A 234 32.55 28.62 -14.42
CA HIS A 234 33.82 27.89 -14.42
C HIS A 234 34.09 27.36 -15.84
N THR A 235 34.97 28.01 -16.57
CA THR A 235 35.36 27.66 -17.95
C THR A 235 36.84 27.40 -18.03
N SER A 236 37.32 26.78 -19.10
CA SER A 236 38.75 26.53 -19.37
C SER A 236 39.66 27.76 -19.27
N SER A 237 39.09 28.97 -19.40
CA SER A 237 39.82 30.22 -19.33
C SER A 237 40.12 30.71 -17.91
N SER A 238 39.50 30.12 -16.87
CA SER A 238 39.70 30.49 -15.46
C SER A 238 40.86 29.75 -14.77
N SER A 239 41.46 28.77 -15.40
CA SER A 239 42.69 28.09 -14.96
C SER A 239 43.87 28.58 -15.78
N SER A 240 44.54 29.60 -15.28
CA SER A 240 45.86 29.99 -15.82
C SER A 240 46.89 28.93 -15.38
N SER A 241 47.25 28.05 -16.28
CA SER A 241 48.56 27.55 -16.69
C SER A 241 48.50 26.12 -17.27
N GLU A 242 49.00 26.08 -18.51
CA GLU A 242 49.55 24.96 -19.29
C GLU A 242 48.62 23.96 -20.01
N SER A 243 48.55 24.25 -21.30
CA SER A 243 48.68 23.42 -22.53
C SER A 243 47.87 22.15 -22.72
N GLY A 244 47.12 22.14 -23.85
CA GLY A 244 46.82 20.94 -24.60
C GLY A 244 45.36 20.81 -25.05
N ALA A 245 45.11 21.24 -26.28
CA ALA A 245 43.81 21.11 -26.94
C ALA A 245 43.40 19.64 -27.19
N THR A 246 42.16 19.32 -26.91
CA THR A 246 41.33 18.44 -27.77
C THR A 246 39.85 18.70 -27.47
N GLU A 247 39.14 19.11 -28.51
CA GLU A 247 37.69 19.19 -28.51
C GLU A 247 37.11 17.78 -28.30
N GLY A 248 36.40 17.59 -27.20
CA GLY A 248 35.60 16.40 -26.94
C GLY A 248 34.24 16.78 -26.40
N THR A 249 33.23 16.57 -27.21
CA THR A 249 31.82 16.70 -26.81
C THR A 249 31.54 15.74 -25.65
N VAL A 250 31.48 16.26 -24.44
CA VAL A 250 31.19 15.42 -23.24
C VAL A 250 29.68 15.32 -23.06
N LYS A 251 29.15 14.14 -23.33
CA LYS A 251 27.82 13.75 -22.87
C LYS A 251 27.82 13.67 -21.33
N PRO A 252 26.81 14.17 -20.63
CA PRO A 252 26.73 14.00 -19.18
C PRO A 252 26.66 12.51 -18.85
N SER A 253 27.62 12.03 -18.07
CA SER A 253 27.63 10.67 -17.56
C SER A 253 26.62 10.55 -16.46
N VAL A 254 25.55 9.79 -16.70
CA VAL A 254 24.65 9.32 -15.65
C VAL A 254 25.32 8.08 -15.03
N GLU A 255 26.19 8.29 -14.06
CA GLU A 255 26.71 7.18 -13.26
C GLU A 255 25.71 6.84 -12.15
N GLY A 256 24.74 6.00 -12.49
CA GLY A 256 24.08 5.18 -11.51
C GLY A 256 24.79 3.84 -11.44
N THR A 257 25.47 3.56 -10.33
CA THR A 257 26.06 2.25 -10.10
C THR A 257 24.92 1.23 -10.03
N ILE A 258 24.80 0.42 -11.07
CA ILE A 258 23.83 -0.67 -11.13
C ILE A 258 24.37 -1.79 -10.23
N THR A 259 23.91 -1.88 -9.01
CA THR A 259 23.98 -3.13 -8.28
C THR A 259 22.82 -3.99 -8.76
N GLU A 260 23.12 -5.07 -9.47
CA GLU A 260 22.12 -6.09 -9.83
C GLU A 260 21.53 -6.68 -8.54
N ASN A 261 20.36 -6.19 -8.14
CA ASN A 261 19.58 -6.85 -7.11
C ASN A 261 18.84 -8.03 -7.74
N LYS A 262 19.51 -9.18 -7.68
CA LYS A 262 18.89 -10.47 -7.97
C LYS A 262 17.72 -10.71 -7.00
N PRO A 263 16.57 -11.17 -7.44
CA PRO A 263 15.44 -11.49 -6.56
C PRO A 263 15.87 -12.49 -5.48
N GLN A 264 15.72 -12.13 -4.22
CA GLN A 264 15.94 -13.07 -3.11
C GLN A 264 14.72 -13.99 -3.01
N THR A 265 14.94 -15.26 -3.34
CA THR A 265 14.02 -16.34 -2.98
C THR A 265 14.35 -16.76 -1.56
N GLU A 266 13.55 -16.40 -0.59
CA GLU A 266 13.64 -16.96 0.75
C GLU A 266 13.05 -18.38 0.75
N ASN A 267 13.93 -19.36 0.75
CA ASN A 267 13.60 -20.75 1.09
C ASN A 267 13.68 -20.88 2.61
N GLY A 268 12.54 -21.01 3.26
CA GLY A 268 12.45 -21.38 4.66
C GLY A 268 12.79 -22.85 4.86
N GLY A 269 13.98 -23.13 5.36
CA GLY A 269 14.37 -24.44 5.89
C GLY A 269 14.80 -24.26 7.34
N GLY A 270 13.94 -24.75 8.26
CA GLY A 270 14.25 -24.75 9.68
C GLY A 270 15.28 -25.80 10.03
N GLU A 271 16.21 -25.45 10.91
CA GLU A 271 16.83 -26.41 11.84
C GLU A 271 17.12 -25.75 13.19
N SER A 272 16.70 -26.47 14.20
CA SER A 272 16.81 -26.26 15.63
C SER A 272 18.27 -26.38 16.09
N SER A 273 18.75 -25.44 16.91
CA SER A 273 19.70 -25.79 17.96
C SER A 273 19.62 -24.84 19.16
N THR A 274 19.49 -25.50 20.28
CA THR A 274 19.48 -25.06 21.67
C THR A 274 20.79 -24.34 22.08
N GLY A 275 20.69 -23.35 22.95
CA GLY A 275 21.83 -22.84 23.70
C GLY A 275 21.49 -21.57 24.48
N GLY A 276 21.39 -21.73 25.76
CA GLY A 276 20.92 -20.84 26.78
C GLY A 276 21.88 -19.77 27.23
N SER A 277 21.37 -19.03 28.12
CA SER A 277 21.95 -18.42 29.33
C SER A 277 21.86 -16.91 29.45
N THR A 278 21.08 -16.53 30.45
CA THR A 278 21.26 -15.54 31.52
C THR A 278 21.46 -14.06 31.20
N GLY A 279 20.56 -13.25 31.77
CA GLY A 279 20.92 -12.37 32.85
C GLY A 279 20.52 -10.89 32.71
N GLY A 280 19.75 -10.37 33.68
CA GLY A 280 19.84 -9.06 34.26
C GLY A 280 18.82 -8.02 33.76
N SER A 281 17.79 -7.79 34.42
CA SER A 281 17.44 -7.07 35.65
C SER A 281 17.56 -5.54 35.61
N SER A 282 16.54 -4.95 36.16
CA SER A 282 16.32 -3.58 36.64
C SER A 282 15.73 -2.58 35.63
N GLY A 283 14.64 -1.89 35.87
CA GLY A 283 14.03 -1.40 37.09
C GLY A 283 13.75 0.09 36.86
N GLY A 284 12.58 0.59 37.14
CA GLY A 284 12.36 2.03 37.12
C GLY A 284 10.89 2.43 37.00
N SER A 285 10.30 2.52 38.12
CA SER A 285 8.99 3.03 38.55
C SER A 285 8.95 4.56 38.50
N SER A 286 7.76 5.11 38.33
CA SER A 286 7.12 6.29 38.93
C SER A 286 6.13 6.87 37.92
N GLY A 287 4.88 7.09 38.17
CA GLY A 287 4.20 7.62 39.34
C GLY A 287 3.72 9.02 38.99
N GLY A 288 2.41 9.22 38.89
CA GLY A 288 1.85 10.56 38.72
C GLY A 288 0.32 10.55 38.62
N THR A 289 -0.33 10.57 39.77
CA THR A 289 -1.74 10.85 40.03
C THR A 289 -2.10 12.32 39.94
N SER A 290 -3.32 12.62 39.48
CA SER A 290 -4.29 13.64 40.01
C SER A 290 -5.37 13.85 38.97
N GLY A 291 -6.65 13.74 39.18
CA GLY A 291 -7.48 14.22 40.30
C GLY A 291 -8.26 15.43 39.80
N GLY A 292 -9.56 15.32 39.64
CA GLY A 292 -10.39 16.48 39.35
C GLY A 292 -11.88 16.08 39.12
N THR A 293 -12.62 16.16 40.18
CA THR A 293 -14.05 15.95 40.38
C THR A 293 -14.94 17.07 39.83
N SER A 294 -16.19 16.73 39.66
CA SER A 294 -17.43 17.48 39.89
C SER A 294 -18.21 18.10 38.76
N GLY A 295 -19.48 17.75 38.75
CA GLY A 295 -20.56 18.65 38.39
C GLY A 295 -21.82 18.00 37.84
N ASN A 296 -22.65 17.56 38.77
CA ASN A 296 -24.04 17.15 38.68
C ASN A 296 -24.95 18.29 38.19
N THR A 297 -25.92 18.04 37.31
CA THR A 297 -27.32 18.54 37.52
C THR A 297 -28.33 17.82 36.65
N SER A 298 -29.31 17.35 37.35
CA SER A 298 -30.59 16.75 36.96
C SER A 298 -31.51 17.67 36.16
N GLY A 299 -32.28 17.11 35.24
CA GLY A 299 -33.40 17.75 34.58
C GLY A 299 -34.40 16.70 34.08
N THR A 300 -35.39 16.38 34.91
CA THR A 300 -36.60 15.60 34.64
C THR A 300 -37.51 16.34 33.69
N GLY A 301 -38.00 15.67 32.66
CA GLY A 301 -39.08 16.15 31.80
C GLY A 301 -39.84 15.00 31.17
N THR A 302 -40.90 14.61 31.84
CA THR A 302 -41.97 13.70 31.39
C THR A 302 -42.80 14.34 30.28
N ASN A 303 -43.08 13.62 29.20
CA ASN A 303 -44.30 13.78 28.43
C ASN A 303 -44.70 12.50 27.70
N THR A 304 -45.88 12.05 28.00
CA THR A 304 -46.64 10.91 27.53
C THR A 304 -47.22 11.12 26.11
N PRO A 305 -47.60 10.04 25.41
CA PRO A 305 -47.92 10.09 23.98
C PRO A 305 -49.41 10.35 23.72
N SER A 306 -49.69 10.99 22.58
CA SER A 306 -51.05 11.09 22.01
C SER A 306 -51.23 10.16 20.83
N THR A 307 -52.08 9.20 20.98
CA THR A 307 -52.74 8.37 19.95
C THR A 307 -53.64 9.21 19.04
N GLN A 308 -53.54 9.02 17.72
CA GLN A 308 -54.69 9.12 16.80
C GLN A 308 -54.43 8.25 15.56
N THR A 309 -55.29 7.25 15.38
CA THR A 309 -55.71 6.60 14.12
C THR A 309 -56.95 7.31 13.60
N PRO A 310 -57.40 7.21 12.32
CA PRO A 310 -57.52 5.98 11.53
C PRO A 310 -56.53 5.83 10.37
#